data_5eee2dd62eb3132c7629cccdec5ec319
#
_entry.id   5eee2dd62eb3132c7629cccdec5ec319
#
_cell.length_a   1.000
_cell.length_b   1.000
_cell.length_c   1.000
_cell.angle_alpha   90.00
_cell.angle_beta   90.00
_cell.angle_gamma   90.00
#
_symmetry.space_group_name_H-M   'P 1'
#
loop_
_entity.id
_entity.type
_entity.pdbx_description
1 polymer ?
#
loop_
_entity_poly.entity_id
_entity_poly.type
_entity_poly.pdbx_seq_one_letter_code
_entity_poly.pdbx_strand_id
1 'polypeptide(L)'
;MGAGRDEVVRVGITPAGTMNLVRSHHRDVLRRLAPVLPPGPEPACSHPGLVWAATRTPTGGGDPAGVAELARSLADAGSMPSLKHLTPGAASDASDASGTSDTSDTSDTSDAPSVPEWCRWGTDQLLADIRRTSGAGDADFRAPDPREGIAHLEAARDTLRTVWPEAALESDLLVRVIVYVQGGAFRSATLRQTFGAVYLGTSSVESVPAAFEALLHETGHHALYLRNFFAPFVTNGDVMISHPLRPDPRPVSGAVHAAHVLARMAYGLTRWAAAQPAAPPEVTARRDDALHRLRGTIEALEPTAEWTEEGRRYFDDLLRWEKELTAAHRS
;
A
#
# COMPACT_ATOMS: atom_id res chain seq x y z
N MET A 1 -8.89 28.81 -2.62
CA MET A 1 -7.94 27.96 -1.85
C MET A 1 -8.59 27.31 -0.60
N GLY A 2 -9.90 27.45 -0.35
CA GLY A 2 -10.61 26.88 0.81
C GLY A 2 -11.12 25.46 0.65
N ALA A 3 -11.45 25.02 -0.58
CA ALA A 3 -12.02 23.69 -0.82
C ALA A 3 -11.06 22.51 -0.59
N GLY A 4 -9.74 22.73 -0.61
CA GLY A 4 -8.77 21.65 -0.41
C GLY A 4 -8.53 21.27 1.05
N ARG A 5 -8.87 22.10 2.03
CA ARG A 5 -8.63 21.80 3.46
C ARG A 5 -9.69 20.87 4.04
N ASP A 6 -10.97 21.04 3.68
CA ASP A 6 -12.04 20.20 4.22
C ASP A 6 -11.96 18.73 3.73
N GLU A 7 -11.36 18.47 2.56
CA GLU A 7 -11.20 17.13 2.02
C GLU A 7 -10.05 16.33 2.65
N VAL A 8 -9.04 17.00 3.20
CA VAL A 8 -7.90 16.35 3.89
C VAL A 8 -8.35 15.67 5.18
N VAL A 9 -9.46 16.11 5.75
CA VAL A 9 -9.89 15.77 7.13
C VAL A 9 -10.84 14.57 7.20
N ARG A 10 -11.34 14.07 6.07
CA ARG A 10 -12.35 12.99 6.10
C ARG A 10 -11.72 11.60 6.09
N VAL A 11 -12.26 10.69 6.91
CA VAL A 11 -12.02 9.23 6.78
C VAL A 11 -12.61 8.71 5.48
N GLY A 12 -13.75 9.28 5.09
CA GLY A 12 -14.43 8.99 3.83
C GLY A 12 -13.61 9.36 2.60
N ILE A 13 -14.00 8.80 1.46
CA ILE A 13 -13.33 8.95 0.18
C ILE A 13 -14.00 10.07 -0.60
N THR A 14 -13.19 11.03 -1.05
CA THR A 14 -13.59 12.03 -2.04
C THR A 14 -12.63 11.93 -3.22
N PRO A 15 -13.02 11.25 -4.32
CA PRO A 15 -12.13 11.01 -5.45
C PRO A 15 -11.49 12.28 -6.02
N ALA A 16 -12.22 13.40 -6.05
CA ALA A 16 -11.69 14.69 -6.51
C ALA A 16 -10.59 15.22 -5.56
N GLY A 17 -10.78 15.10 -4.25
CA GLY A 17 -9.79 15.50 -3.25
C GLY A 17 -8.56 14.62 -3.32
N THR A 18 -8.72 13.31 -3.39
CA THR A 18 -7.61 12.37 -3.57
C THR A 18 -6.84 12.69 -4.86
N MET A 19 -7.50 12.96 -5.96
CA MET A 19 -6.85 13.36 -7.22
C MET A 19 -6.01 14.62 -7.05
N ASN A 20 -6.50 15.63 -6.34
CA ASN A 20 -5.76 16.87 -6.09
C ASN A 20 -4.51 16.63 -5.24
N LEU A 21 -4.61 15.79 -4.21
CA LEU A 21 -3.47 15.39 -3.38
C LEU A 21 -2.43 14.60 -4.18
N VAL A 22 -2.87 13.64 -4.99
CA VAL A 22 -1.98 12.87 -5.89
C VAL A 22 -1.24 13.80 -6.85
N ARG A 23 -1.93 14.73 -7.49
CA ARG A 23 -1.30 15.72 -8.39
C ARG A 23 -0.31 16.63 -7.66
N SER A 24 -0.60 17.00 -6.43
CA SER A 24 0.30 17.84 -5.62
C SER A 24 1.54 17.07 -5.19
N HIS A 25 1.38 15.82 -4.77
CA HIS A 25 2.49 14.93 -4.45
C HIS A 25 3.35 14.66 -5.69
N HIS A 26 2.74 14.39 -6.83
CA HIS A 26 3.45 14.18 -8.09
C HIS A 26 4.32 15.38 -8.47
N ARG A 27 3.76 16.60 -8.39
CA ARG A 27 4.53 17.84 -8.64
C ARG A 27 5.71 18.01 -7.68
N ASP A 28 5.58 17.60 -6.41
CA ASP A 28 6.69 17.63 -5.46
C ASP A 28 7.80 16.64 -5.85
N VAL A 29 7.42 15.43 -6.26
CA VAL A 29 8.37 14.41 -6.77
C VAL A 29 9.12 14.93 -7.99
N LEU A 30 8.42 15.48 -9.00
CA LEU A 30 9.06 16.03 -10.21
C LEU A 30 10.00 17.21 -9.89
N ARG A 31 9.62 18.09 -8.94
CA ARG A 31 10.47 19.18 -8.51
C ARG A 31 11.78 18.68 -7.91
N ARG A 32 11.75 17.62 -7.12
CA ARG A 32 12.95 17.00 -6.52
C ARG A 32 13.83 16.34 -7.57
N LEU A 33 13.24 15.79 -8.62
CA LEU A 33 13.93 15.12 -9.71
C LEU A 33 14.39 16.08 -10.83
N ALA A 34 13.95 17.35 -10.83
CA ALA A 34 14.25 18.31 -11.88
C ALA A 34 15.74 18.37 -12.31
N PRO A 35 16.72 18.23 -11.39
CA PRO A 35 18.14 18.23 -11.78
C PRO A 35 18.58 17.04 -12.64
N VAL A 36 17.82 15.94 -12.64
CA VAL A 36 18.18 14.68 -13.33
C VAL A 36 17.18 14.28 -14.42
N LEU A 37 16.05 14.99 -14.52
CA LEU A 37 15.05 14.71 -15.56
C LEU A 37 15.53 15.27 -16.90
N PRO A 38 15.36 14.52 -18.00
CA PRO A 38 15.64 15.04 -19.34
C PRO A 38 14.63 16.14 -19.71
N PRO A 39 15.01 17.08 -20.59
CA PRO A 39 14.05 18.01 -21.18
C PRO A 39 13.04 17.22 -22.01
N GLY A 40 11.74 17.49 -21.82
CA GLY A 40 10.67 16.80 -22.52
C GLY A 40 9.35 16.85 -21.78
N PRO A 41 8.34 16.11 -22.24
CA PRO A 41 7.06 16.03 -21.55
C PRO A 41 7.22 15.39 -20.17
N GLU A 42 6.52 15.94 -19.17
CA GLU A 42 6.51 15.40 -17.81
C GLU A 42 5.74 14.07 -17.75
N PRO A 43 6.20 13.10 -16.93
CA PRO A 43 5.46 11.88 -16.68
C PRO A 43 4.04 12.18 -16.21
N ALA A 44 3.05 11.46 -16.73
CA ALA A 44 1.63 11.71 -16.44
C ALA A 44 1.21 11.35 -14.99
N CYS A 45 2.01 10.57 -14.27
CA CYS A 45 1.68 10.10 -12.92
C CYS A 45 2.92 9.80 -12.07
N SER A 46 2.75 9.77 -10.75
CA SER A 46 3.75 9.25 -9.83
C SER A 46 3.90 7.74 -10.01
N HIS A 47 5.13 7.30 -10.27
CA HIS A 47 5.50 5.88 -10.31
C HIS A 47 6.40 5.57 -9.11
N PRO A 48 6.30 4.38 -8.47
CA PRO A 48 7.11 4.04 -7.30
C PRO A 48 8.61 4.27 -7.49
N GLY A 49 9.14 3.97 -8.69
CA GLY A 49 10.54 4.21 -9.02
C GLY A 49 10.92 5.68 -9.04
N LEU A 50 10.04 6.58 -9.51
CA LEU A 50 10.30 8.03 -9.47
C LEU A 50 10.25 8.56 -8.03
N VAL A 51 9.31 8.10 -7.23
CA VAL A 51 9.22 8.48 -5.82
C VAL A 51 10.45 8.03 -5.06
N TRP A 52 10.88 6.79 -5.26
CA TRP A 52 12.09 6.24 -4.67
C TRP A 52 13.34 7.03 -5.06
N ALA A 53 13.50 7.34 -6.35
CA ALA A 53 14.59 8.15 -6.84
C ALA A 53 14.60 9.56 -6.20
N ALA A 54 13.44 10.21 -6.09
CA ALA A 54 13.29 11.52 -5.45
C ALA A 54 13.72 11.52 -3.98
N THR A 55 13.58 10.40 -3.27
CA THR A 55 14.04 10.28 -1.87
C THR A 55 15.56 10.16 -1.75
N ARG A 56 16.26 9.73 -2.80
CA ARG A 56 17.72 9.47 -2.83
C ARG A 56 18.53 10.58 -3.48
N THR A 57 17.92 11.40 -4.31
CA THR A 57 18.60 12.49 -5.03
C THR A 57 19.41 13.42 -4.11
N PRO A 58 18.94 13.83 -2.93
CA PRO A 58 19.71 14.68 -2.02
C PRO A 58 21.00 14.03 -1.48
N THR A 59 21.08 12.69 -1.50
CA THR A 59 22.22 11.91 -0.95
C THR A 59 23.19 11.42 -2.02
N GLY A 60 22.99 11.78 -3.28
CA GLY A 60 23.85 11.36 -4.40
C GLY A 60 23.75 9.86 -4.76
N GLY A 61 22.78 9.15 -4.21
CA GLY A 61 22.64 7.70 -4.34
C GLY A 61 21.56 7.26 -5.34
N GLY A 62 21.49 7.84 -6.54
CA GLY A 62 20.56 7.42 -7.59
C GLY A 62 21.29 7.12 -8.90
N ASP A 63 20.67 6.31 -9.76
CA ASP A 63 21.05 6.16 -11.17
C ASP A 63 20.30 7.21 -12.00
N PRO A 64 20.94 8.36 -12.39
CA PRO A 64 20.28 9.40 -13.16
C PRO A 64 19.81 8.93 -14.54
N ALA A 65 20.54 8.00 -15.16
CA ALA A 65 20.21 7.48 -16.49
C ALA A 65 18.94 6.61 -16.44
N GLY A 66 18.84 5.69 -15.50
CA GLY A 66 17.66 4.87 -15.29
C GLY A 66 16.43 5.68 -14.88
N VAL A 67 16.61 6.76 -14.08
CA VAL A 67 15.51 7.69 -13.74
C VAL A 67 15.01 8.43 -14.98
N ALA A 68 15.93 8.92 -15.83
CA ALA A 68 15.59 9.61 -17.05
C ALA A 68 14.89 8.69 -18.06
N GLU A 69 15.30 7.44 -18.17
CA GLU A 69 14.67 6.45 -19.04
C GLU A 69 13.26 6.11 -18.56
N LEU A 70 13.08 5.85 -17.24
CA LEU A 70 11.78 5.60 -16.65
C LEU A 70 10.84 6.80 -16.86
N ALA A 71 11.33 8.02 -16.66
CA ALA A 71 10.53 9.24 -16.85
C ALA A 71 10.07 9.37 -18.31
N ARG A 72 10.95 9.11 -19.29
CA ARG A 72 10.61 9.13 -20.73
C ARG A 72 9.55 8.06 -21.04
N SER A 73 9.75 6.82 -20.61
CA SER A 73 8.79 5.73 -20.81
C SER A 73 7.40 6.04 -20.25
N LEU A 74 7.32 6.70 -19.10
CA LEU A 74 6.05 7.11 -18.48
C LEU A 74 5.41 8.32 -19.19
N ALA A 75 6.21 9.22 -19.75
CA ALA A 75 5.73 10.34 -20.55
C ALA A 75 5.16 9.88 -21.89
N ASP A 76 5.85 8.95 -22.56
CA ASP A 76 5.45 8.40 -23.86
C ASP A 76 4.17 7.54 -23.76
N ALA A 77 3.91 6.94 -22.61
CA ALA A 77 2.69 6.15 -22.38
C ALA A 77 1.40 6.98 -22.46
N GLY A 78 1.46 8.31 -22.30
CA GLY A 78 0.37 9.28 -22.56
C GLY A 78 -0.91 9.08 -21.73
N SER A 79 -1.02 7.98 -20.99
CA SER A 79 -2.15 7.60 -20.15
C SER A 79 -1.66 6.97 -18.86
N MET A 80 -2.54 6.93 -17.85
CA MET A 80 -2.27 6.19 -16.61
C MET A 80 -1.98 4.72 -16.95
N PRO A 81 -0.78 4.20 -16.65
CA PRO A 81 -0.47 2.81 -16.94
C PRO A 81 -1.42 1.88 -16.16
N SER A 82 -1.84 0.78 -16.78
CA SER A 82 -2.55 -0.30 -16.11
C SER A 82 -1.76 -0.81 -14.91
N LEU A 83 -2.45 -1.36 -13.91
CA LEU A 83 -1.82 -1.98 -12.75
C LEU A 83 -0.81 -3.04 -13.21
N LYS A 84 0.43 -2.94 -12.71
CA LYS A 84 1.49 -3.90 -12.99
C LYS A 84 1.67 -4.86 -11.82
N HIS A 85 1.90 -6.13 -12.13
CA HIS A 85 2.22 -7.17 -11.16
C HIS A 85 3.71 -7.54 -11.31
N LEU A 86 4.45 -7.51 -10.22
CA LEU A 86 5.87 -7.86 -10.16
C LEU A 86 6.10 -8.97 -9.12
N THR A 87 6.91 -9.95 -9.48
CA THR A 87 7.34 -11.02 -8.57
C THR A 87 8.85 -10.97 -8.44
N PRO A 88 9.41 -10.31 -7.42
CA PRO A 88 10.83 -10.37 -7.16
C PRO A 88 11.17 -11.76 -6.63
N GLY A 89 12.05 -12.47 -7.30
CA GLY A 89 12.56 -13.73 -6.75
C GLY A 89 12.43 -14.97 -7.62
N ALA A 90 12.06 -14.86 -8.87
CA ALA A 90 12.41 -15.87 -9.85
C ALA A 90 13.88 -15.73 -10.32
N ALA A 91 14.78 -15.31 -9.41
CA ALA A 91 16.20 -15.41 -9.66
C ALA A 91 16.55 -16.90 -9.57
N SER A 92 16.91 -17.47 -10.72
CA SER A 92 17.48 -18.80 -10.88
C SER A 92 18.34 -19.21 -9.70
N ASP A 93 17.97 -20.28 -8.99
CA ASP A 93 18.89 -21.17 -8.28
C ASP A 93 19.83 -21.81 -9.32
N ALA A 94 20.78 -21.03 -9.80
CA ALA A 94 21.87 -21.46 -10.67
C ALA A 94 23.17 -21.23 -9.96
N SER A 95 23.36 -21.94 -8.84
CA SER A 95 24.68 -22.23 -8.30
C SER A 95 24.58 -23.41 -7.32
N ASP A 96 24.61 -24.62 -7.86
CA ASP A 96 25.38 -25.76 -7.38
C ASP A 96 25.16 -26.99 -8.29
N ALA A 97 25.91 -27.04 -9.38
CA ALA A 97 26.25 -28.30 -10.05
C ALA A 97 27.63 -28.14 -10.67
N SER A 98 28.65 -28.48 -9.90
CA SER A 98 29.96 -28.82 -10.44
C SER A 98 29.85 -30.12 -11.22
N GLY A 99 30.04 -30.09 -12.54
CA GLY A 99 30.01 -31.28 -13.38
C GLY A 99 30.31 -30.93 -14.81
N THR A 100 31.59 -30.92 -15.14
CA THR A 100 32.30 -31.25 -16.42
C THR A 100 31.52 -31.28 -17.75
N SER A 101 32.02 -30.46 -18.64
CA SER A 101 32.34 -30.71 -20.09
C SER A 101 31.25 -30.67 -21.14
N ASP A 102 31.56 -29.81 -22.04
CA ASP A 102 31.53 -29.89 -23.51
C ASP A 102 30.32 -29.32 -24.29
N THR A 103 30.72 -28.24 -24.99
CA THR A 103 30.34 -27.85 -26.37
C THR A 103 28.85 -27.67 -26.73
N SER A 104 28.52 -26.48 -26.98
CA SER A 104 28.06 -25.83 -28.23
C SER A 104 27.03 -24.72 -27.98
N ASP A 105 27.48 -23.58 -28.35
CA ASP A 105 26.77 -22.44 -28.99
C ASP A 105 25.26 -22.57 -29.13
N THR A 106 24.52 -21.90 -28.25
CA THR A 106 23.27 -21.21 -28.59
C THR A 106 23.09 -20.09 -27.56
N SER A 107 23.30 -18.86 -27.99
CA SER A 107 22.94 -17.63 -27.32
C SER A 107 21.41 -17.54 -27.19
N ASP A 108 20.88 -18.10 -26.13
CA ASP A 108 19.51 -17.84 -25.69
C ASP A 108 19.62 -17.10 -24.34
N THR A 109 19.92 -15.79 -24.45
CA THR A 109 19.75 -14.87 -23.34
C THR A 109 18.27 -14.79 -23.05
N SER A 110 17.81 -15.53 -22.06
CA SER A 110 16.48 -15.37 -21.50
C SER A 110 16.38 -13.94 -20.96
N ASP A 111 15.82 -13.05 -21.75
CA ASP A 111 15.41 -11.68 -21.37
C ASP A 111 14.22 -11.76 -20.41
N ALA A 112 14.40 -12.40 -19.25
CA ALA A 112 13.50 -12.21 -18.14
C ALA A 112 13.64 -10.75 -17.67
N PRO A 113 12.58 -9.95 -17.71
CA PRO A 113 12.68 -8.54 -17.35
C PRO A 113 13.28 -8.41 -15.96
N SER A 114 14.42 -7.74 -15.86
CA SER A 114 15.12 -7.57 -14.58
C SER A 114 14.22 -6.81 -13.60
N VAL A 115 14.10 -7.35 -12.37
CA VAL A 115 13.32 -6.68 -11.33
C VAL A 115 13.90 -5.30 -11.07
N PRO A 116 13.10 -4.21 -11.10
CA PRO A 116 13.58 -2.86 -10.88
C PRO A 116 14.28 -2.69 -9.53
N GLU A 117 15.34 -1.87 -9.48
CA GLU A 117 16.13 -1.64 -8.25
C GLU A 117 15.27 -1.17 -7.06
N TRP A 118 14.35 -0.23 -7.30
CA TRP A 118 13.44 0.25 -6.26
C TRP A 118 12.56 -0.85 -5.68
N CYS A 119 12.19 -1.85 -6.49
CA CYS A 119 11.38 -2.99 -6.07
C CYS A 119 12.20 -3.95 -5.20
N ARG A 120 13.43 -4.27 -5.62
CA ARG A 120 14.38 -5.06 -4.81
C ARG A 120 14.64 -4.38 -3.47
N TRP A 121 14.99 -3.09 -3.50
CA TRP A 121 15.22 -2.31 -2.28
C TRP A 121 14.02 -2.36 -1.33
N GLY A 122 12.80 -2.12 -1.83
CA GLY A 122 11.57 -2.16 -1.02
C GLY A 122 11.33 -3.53 -0.40
N THR A 123 11.51 -4.59 -1.17
CA THR A 123 11.40 -5.98 -0.69
C THR A 123 12.44 -6.28 0.38
N ASP A 124 13.70 -5.90 0.18
CA ASP A 124 14.79 -6.12 1.14
C ASP A 124 14.53 -5.37 2.47
N GLN A 125 14.02 -4.12 2.40
CA GLN A 125 13.64 -3.37 3.60
C GLN A 125 12.56 -4.10 4.40
N LEU A 126 11.51 -4.59 3.74
CA LEU A 126 10.42 -5.30 4.39
C LEU A 126 10.87 -6.63 4.98
N LEU A 127 11.65 -7.41 4.25
CA LEU A 127 12.18 -8.68 4.74
C LEU A 127 13.15 -8.48 5.92
N ALA A 128 13.98 -7.45 5.89
CA ALA A 128 14.85 -7.09 7.02
C ALA A 128 14.04 -6.72 8.27
N ASP A 129 12.93 -5.99 8.09
CA ASP A 129 12.02 -5.61 9.17
C ASP A 129 11.34 -6.83 9.80
N ILE A 130 10.88 -7.76 8.97
CA ILE A 130 10.27 -9.02 9.41
C ILE A 130 11.27 -9.86 10.21
N ARG A 131 12.48 -10.07 9.69
CA ARG A 131 13.54 -10.82 10.39
C ARG A 131 13.82 -10.23 11.77
N ARG A 132 13.84 -8.90 11.87
CA ARG A 132 14.09 -8.19 13.13
C ARG A 132 12.93 -8.38 14.13
N THR A 133 11.67 -8.39 13.65
CA THR A 133 10.48 -8.37 14.51
C THR A 133 9.93 -9.74 14.84
N SER A 134 10.03 -10.73 13.94
CA SER A 134 9.42 -12.05 14.11
C SER A 134 10.40 -13.15 14.49
N GLY A 135 11.72 -12.93 14.30
CA GLY A 135 12.74 -13.98 14.49
C GLY A 135 12.57 -15.16 13.52
N ALA A 136 11.68 -15.05 12.53
CA ALA A 136 11.38 -16.13 11.59
C ALA A 136 12.59 -16.36 10.66
N GLY A 137 13.11 -17.59 10.66
CA GLY A 137 14.08 -18.05 9.68
C GLY A 137 13.45 -18.19 8.29
N ASP A 138 14.28 -18.21 7.25
CA ASP A 138 13.84 -18.31 5.85
C ASP A 138 13.09 -19.63 5.50
N ALA A 139 13.03 -20.60 6.43
CA ALA A 139 12.60 -21.97 6.17
C ALA A 139 11.07 -22.21 6.09
N ASP A 140 10.23 -21.24 6.51
CA ASP A 140 8.78 -21.43 6.60
C ASP A 140 7.99 -20.82 5.44
N PHE A 141 8.64 -20.50 4.33
CA PHE A 141 8.07 -19.65 3.30
C PHE A 141 7.71 -20.40 2.02
N ARG A 142 6.45 -20.77 1.88
CA ARG A 142 5.90 -21.20 0.60
C ARG A 142 5.36 -19.98 -0.13
N ALA A 143 6.01 -19.63 -1.25
CA ALA A 143 5.45 -18.63 -2.16
C ALA A 143 4.09 -19.10 -2.71
N PRO A 144 3.08 -18.21 -2.78
CA PRO A 144 1.86 -18.54 -3.54
C PRO A 144 2.23 -18.72 -5.00
N ASP A 145 1.42 -19.50 -5.73
CA ASP A 145 1.41 -19.34 -7.18
C ASP A 145 0.99 -17.90 -7.48
N PRO A 146 1.85 -17.07 -8.10
CA PRO A 146 1.49 -15.69 -8.40
C PRO A 146 0.20 -15.57 -9.22
N ARG A 147 -0.13 -16.59 -10.02
CA ARG A 147 -1.33 -16.62 -10.87
C ARG A 147 -2.61 -16.68 -10.05
N GLU A 148 -2.65 -17.54 -9.02
CA GLU A 148 -3.81 -17.64 -8.14
C GLU A 148 -4.01 -16.36 -7.33
N GLY A 149 -2.93 -15.82 -6.76
CA GLY A 149 -2.97 -14.54 -6.03
C GLY A 149 -3.39 -13.37 -6.93
N ILE A 150 -2.95 -13.33 -8.19
CA ILE A 150 -3.39 -12.33 -9.17
C ILE A 150 -4.89 -12.49 -9.45
N ALA A 151 -5.38 -13.70 -9.66
CA ALA A 151 -6.81 -13.95 -9.92
C ALA A 151 -7.68 -13.51 -8.73
N HIS A 152 -7.27 -13.82 -7.50
CA HIS A 152 -7.98 -13.38 -6.29
C HIS A 152 -7.99 -11.85 -6.17
N LEU A 153 -6.87 -11.19 -6.46
CA LEU A 153 -6.77 -9.73 -6.40
C LEU A 153 -7.65 -9.05 -7.45
N GLU A 154 -7.68 -9.55 -8.69
CA GLU A 154 -8.54 -8.99 -9.73
C GLU A 154 -10.03 -9.20 -9.38
N ALA A 155 -10.43 -10.37 -8.88
CA ALA A 155 -11.78 -10.60 -8.39
C ALA A 155 -12.15 -9.68 -7.20
N ALA A 156 -11.20 -9.42 -6.30
CA ALA A 156 -11.38 -8.47 -5.20
C ALA A 156 -11.56 -7.03 -5.71
N ARG A 157 -10.81 -6.61 -6.74
CA ARG A 157 -10.98 -5.29 -7.38
C ARG A 157 -12.34 -5.15 -8.05
N ASP A 158 -12.82 -6.18 -8.73
CA ASP A 158 -14.15 -6.18 -9.34
C ASP A 158 -15.26 -6.12 -8.30
N THR A 159 -15.08 -6.87 -7.20
CA THR A 159 -15.97 -6.77 -6.03
C THR A 159 -15.97 -5.35 -5.47
N LEU A 160 -14.79 -4.73 -5.30
CA LEU A 160 -14.67 -3.38 -4.78
C LEU A 160 -15.35 -2.36 -5.69
N ARG A 161 -15.22 -2.47 -7.01
CA ARG A 161 -15.94 -1.63 -7.99
C ARG A 161 -17.45 -1.73 -7.84
N THR A 162 -17.95 -2.92 -7.51
CA THR A 162 -19.37 -3.16 -7.34
C THR A 162 -19.90 -2.62 -6.02
N VAL A 163 -19.21 -2.89 -4.90
CA VAL A 163 -19.72 -2.60 -3.56
C VAL A 163 -19.31 -1.21 -3.04
N TRP A 164 -18.18 -0.67 -3.52
CA TRP A 164 -17.67 0.64 -3.11
C TRP A 164 -16.89 1.33 -4.26
N PRO A 165 -17.60 1.85 -5.28
CA PRO A 165 -16.97 2.43 -6.48
C PRO A 165 -15.95 3.54 -6.19
N GLU A 166 -16.20 4.37 -5.16
CA GLU A 166 -15.30 5.45 -4.77
C GLU A 166 -13.96 4.92 -4.25
N ALA A 167 -13.99 3.82 -3.48
CA ALA A 167 -12.76 3.17 -3.01
C ALA A 167 -12.00 2.50 -4.16
N ALA A 168 -12.71 1.91 -5.11
CA ALA A 168 -12.10 1.34 -6.30
C ALA A 168 -11.37 2.41 -7.13
N LEU A 169 -12.03 3.55 -7.36
CA LEU A 169 -11.41 4.68 -8.06
C LEU A 169 -10.20 5.22 -7.29
N GLU A 170 -10.28 5.36 -5.97
CA GLU A 170 -9.15 5.78 -5.15
C GLU A 170 -8.00 4.78 -5.23
N SER A 171 -8.29 3.47 -5.20
CA SER A 171 -7.29 2.43 -5.38
C SER A 171 -6.60 2.54 -6.75
N ASP A 172 -7.37 2.73 -7.82
CA ASP A 172 -6.84 2.91 -9.18
C ASP A 172 -5.99 4.19 -9.31
N LEU A 173 -6.23 5.21 -8.48
CA LEU A 173 -5.43 6.44 -8.42
C LEU A 173 -4.13 6.29 -7.62
N LEU A 174 -4.15 5.49 -6.56
CA LEU A 174 -3.06 5.40 -5.59
C LEU A 174 -2.13 4.23 -5.84
N VAL A 175 -2.64 3.10 -6.33
CA VAL A 175 -1.87 1.86 -6.52
C VAL A 175 -1.50 1.71 -7.99
N ARG A 176 -0.20 1.64 -8.27
CA ARG A 176 0.37 1.50 -9.62
C ARG A 176 1.00 0.15 -9.86
N VAL A 177 1.58 -0.42 -8.82
CA VAL A 177 2.32 -1.67 -8.90
C VAL A 177 1.98 -2.54 -7.70
N ILE A 178 1.68 -3.79 -7.95
CA ILE A 178 1.62 -4.84 -6.93
C ILE A 178 2.92 -5.64 -7.00
N VAL A 179 3.58 -5.76 -5.86
CA VAL A 179 4.80 -6.56 -5.69
C VAL A 179 4.46 -7.76 -4.82
N TYR A 180 4.59 -8.96 -5.35
CA TYR A 180 4.39 -10.18 -4.58
C TYR A 180 5.69 -10.54 -3.85
N VAL A 181 5.64 -10.54 -2.51
CA VAL A 181 6.78 -10.80 -1.65
C VAL A 181 6.69 -12.22 -1.13
N GLN A 182 7.77 -12.98 -1.32
CA GLN A 182 7.91 -14.31 -0.73
C GLN A 182 8.31 -14.15 0.73
N GLY A 183 7.55 -14.75 1.65
CA GLY A 183 7.87 -14.70 3.07
C GLY A 183 6.63 -14.99 3.93
N GLY A 184 6.63 -16.10 4.71
CA GLY A 184 5.42 -16.64 5.37
C GLY A 184 4.83 -15.78 6.48
N ALA A 185 5.65 -14.98 7.17
CA ALA A 185 5.18 -14.06 8.20
C ALA A 185 4.73 -12.69 7.64
N PHE A 186 5.03 -12.42 6.36
CA PHE A 186 4.67 -11.17 5.72
C PHE A 186 3.22 -11.22 5.20
N ARG A 187 2.42 -10.24 5.58
CA ARG A 187 1.05 -10.09 5.06
C ARG A 187 1.01 -9.08 3.92
N SER A 188 1.15 -7.82 4.24
CA SER A 188 1.15 -6.74 3.25
C SER A 188 1.84 -5.50 3.82
N ALA A 189 2.31 -4.62 2.95
CA ALA A 189 2.87 -3.33 3.34
C ALA A 189 2.85 -2.33 2.20
N THR A 190 2.92 -1.05 2.58
CA THR A 190 3.30 0.08 1.72
C THR A 190 4.49 0.81 2.33
N LEU A 191 5.33 1.38 1.48
CA LEU A 191 6.46 2.20 1.89
C LEU A 191 6.32 3.60 1.30
N ARG A 192 6.57 4.63 2.11
CA ARG A 192 6.54 6.02 1.64
C ARG A 192 7.51 6.29 0.50
N GLN A 193 8.69 5.64 0.57
CA GLN A 193 9.75 5.79 -0.43
C GLN A 193 9.39 5.17 -1.80
N THR A 194 8.47 4.23 -1.82
CA THR A 194 7.95 3.61 -3.05
C THR A 194 6.45 3.82 -3.16
N PHE A 195 5.98 5.04 -2.84
CA PHE A 195 4.57 5.40 -2.93
C PHE A 195 3.97 5.02 -4.29
N GLY A 196 2.84 4.33 -4.27
CA GLY A 196 2.22 3.73 -5.45
C GLY A 196 2.52 2.24 -5.63
N ALA A 197 3.46 1.67 -4.85
CA ALA A 197 3.67 0.23 -4.76
C ALA A 197 2.98 -0.35 -3.52
N VAL A 198 2.32 -1.50 -3.71
CA VAL A 198 1.76 -2.32 -2.65
C VAL A 198 2.49 -3.66 -2.66
N TYR A 199 3.02 -4.07 -1.52
CA TYR A 199 3.71 -5.34 -1.35
C TYR A 199 2.75 -6.32 -0.68
N LEU A 200 2.53 -7.48 -1.31
CA LEU A 200 1.58 -8.50 -0.83
C LEU A 200 2.29 -9.84 -0.61
N GLY A 201 2.12 -10.39 0.58
CA GLY A 201 2.50 -11.77 0.89
C GLY A 201 1.39 -12.77 0.54
N THR A 202 1.71 -14.05 0.68
CA THR A 202 0.82 -15.18 0.34
C THR A 202 -0.54 -15.07 1.03
N SER A 203 -0.53 -14.85 2.34
CA SER A 203 -1.76 -14.81 3.14
C SER A 203 -2.68 -13.64 2.82
N SER A 204 -2.17 -12.62 2.12
CA SER A 204 -2.96 -11.47 1.68
C SER A 204 -3.70 -11.70 0.37
N VAL A 205 -3.40 -12.78 -0.33
CA VAL A 205 -4.03 -13.12 -1.62
C VAL A 205 -4.46 -14.59 -1.68
N GLU A 206 -4.58 -15.26 -0.53
CA GLU A 206 -4.99 -16.67 -0.43
C GLU A 206 -6.48 -16.88 -0.77
N SER A 207 -7.28 -15.82 -0.67
CA SER A 207 -8.71 -15.81 -1.02
C SER A 207 -9.13 -14.44 -1.53
N VAL A 208 -10.29 -14.35 -2.20
CA VAL A 208 -10.85 -13.07 -2.64
C VAL A 208 -11.14 -12.14 -1.45
N PRO A 209 -11.71 -12.60 -0.31
CA PRO A 209 -11.87 -11.75 0.87
C PRO A 209 -10.54 -11.25 1.47
N ALA A 210 -9.50 -12.10 1.49
CA ALA A 210 -8.17 -11.68 1.94
C ALA A 210 -7.58 -10.59 1.04
N ALA A 211 -7.66 -10.78 -0.27
CA ALA A 211 -7.18 -9.82 -1.26
C ALA A 211 -7.96 -8.49 -1.20
N PHE A 212 -9.28 -8.54 -0.99
CA PHE A 212 -10.14 -7.37 -0.81
C PHE A 212 -9.74 -6.56 0.44
N GLU A 213 -9.55 -7.26 1.56
CA GLU A 213 -9.07 -6.65 2.81
C GLU A 213 -7.71 -5.99 2.63
N ALA A 214 -6.74 -6.72 2.03
CA ALA A 214 -5.40 -6.21 1.77
C ALA A 214 -5.41 -4.98 0.86
N LEU A 215 -6.22 -4.98 -0.19
CA LEU A 215 -6.35 -3.84 -1.10
C LEU A 215 -6.87 -2.59 -0.38
N LEU A 216 -7.92 -2.72 0.44
CA LEU A 216 -8.47 -1.61 1.25
C LEU A 216 -7.45 -1.11 2.28
N HIS A 217 -6.74 -2.04 2.93
CA HIS A 217 -5.71 -1.75 3.92
C HIS A 217 -4.59 -0.90 3.31
N GLU A 218 -3.97 -1.38 2.24
CA GLU A 218 -2.80 -0.74 1.66
C GLU A 218 -3.17 0.55 0.90
N THR A 219 -4.32 0.58 0.22
CA THR A 219 -4.85 1.82 -0.35
C THR A 219 -5.12 2.86 0.75
N GLY A 220 -5.64 2.42 1.90
CA GLY A 220 -5.85 3.28 3.07
C GLY A 220 -4.56 3.90 3.58
N HIS A 221 -3.48 3.13 3.67
CA HIS A 221 -2.17 3.66 4.05
C HIS A 221 -1.67 4.75 3.08
N HIS A 222 -1.79 4.52 1.77
CA HIS A 222 -1.44 5.52 0.76
C HIS A 222 -2.30 6.77 0.88
N ALA A 223 -3.61 6.62 1.04
CA ALA A 223 -4.55 7.73 1.18
C ALA A 223 -4.24 8.58 2.43
N LEU A 224 -4.01 7.94 3.58
CA LEU A 224 -3.67 8.64 4.81
C LEU A 224 -2.29 9.29 4.74
N TYR A 225 -1.31 8.63 4.11
CA TYR A 225 0.00 9.21 3.89
C TYR A 225 -0.08 10.56 3.15
N LEU A 226 -0.85 10.63 2.06
CA LEU A 226 -1.03 11.89 1.33
C LEU A 226 -1.68 12.97 2.19
N ARG A 227 -2.72 12.62 2.94
CA ARG A 227 -3.43 13.57 3.82
C ARG A 227 -2.51 14.10 4.92
N ASN A 228 -1.85 13.19 5.64
CA ASN A 228 -0.95 13.52 6.73
C ASN A 228 0.31 14.27 6.27
N PHE A 229 0.75 14.07 5.02
CA PHE A 229 1.87 14.79 4.42
C PHE A 229 1.58 16.29 4.28
N PHE A 230 0.33 16.66 3.93
CA PHE A 230 -0.08 18.05 3.75
C PHE A 230 -0.64 18.69 5.02
N ALA A 231 -1.17 17.89 5.96
CA ALA A 231 -1.72 18.34 7.23
C ALA A 231 -1.49 17.26 8.30
N PRO A 232 -0.45 17.38 9.14
CA PRO A 232 -0.20 16.44 10.22
C PRO A 232 -1.40 16.38 11.18
N PHE A 233 -1.80 15.17 11.56
CA PHE A 233 -2.97 14.96 12.42
C PHE A 233 -2.65 15.02 13.91
N VAL A 234 -1.41 14.68 14.28
CA VAL A 234 -0.97 14.66 15.68
C VAL A 234 0.36 15.38 15.83
N THR A 235 0.57 15.99 17.00
CA THR A 235 1.81 16.67 17.34
C THR A 235 2.80 15.75 18.06
N ASN A 236 2.30 14.70 18.72
CA ASN A 236 3.07 13.73 19.48
C ASN A 236 3.16 12.34 18.79
N GLY A 237 3.32 12.32 17.48
CA GLY A 237 3.25 11.11 16.66
C GLY A 237 4.23 9.99 17.04
N ASP A 238 5.37 10.33 17.65
CA ASP A 238 6.42 9.39 18.06
C ASP A 238 6.23 8.81 19.47
N VAL A 239 5.27 9.34 20.25
CA VAL A 239 4.94 8.80 21.58
C VAL A 239 4.43 7.38 21.46
N MET A 240 5.02 6.47 22.24
CA MET A 240 4.64 5.07 22.25
C MET A 240 3.40 4.83 23.10
N ILE A 241 2.41 4.14 22.57
CA ILE A 241 1.18 3.75 23.27
C ILE A 241 1.02 2.24 23.32
N SER A 242 0.52 1.76 24.44
CA SER A 242 0.08 0.35 24.56
C SER A 242 -1.24 0.18 23.82
N HIS A 243 -1.37 -0.91 23.11
CA HIS A 243 -2.58 -1.24 22.36
C HIS A 243 -3.20 -2.53 22.91
N PRO A 244 -4.50 -2.56 23.26
CA PRO A 244 -5.10 -3.70 23.97
C PRO A 244 -5.03 -5.02 23.18
N LEU A 245 -4.87 -4.94 21.84
CA LEU A 245 -4.87 -6.10 20.95
C LEU A 245 -3.48 -6.43 20.39
N ARG A 246 -2.42 -5.83 20.95
CA ARG A 246 -1.04 -6.09 20.53
C ARG A 246 -0.11 -6.12 21.73
N PRO A 247 0.83 -7.10 21.80
CA PRO A 247 1.79 -7.17 22.88
C PRO A 247 2.78 -5.98 22.87
N ASP A 248 3.13 -5.48 21.69
CA ASP A 248 4.14 -4.44 21.53
C ASP A 248 3.53 -3.04 21.43
N PRO A 249 4.08 -2.06 22.18
CA PRO A 249 3.73 -0.66 22.02
C PRO A 249 4.04 -0.17 20.61
N ARG A 250 3.29 0.83 20.14
CA ARG A 250 3.51 1.46 18.83
C ARG A 250 3.40 2.97 18.93
N PRO A 251 4.01 3.72 18.00
CA PRO A 251 3.87 5.16 17.98
C PRO A 251 2.41 5.57 17.74
N VAL A 252 2.00 6.69 18.31
CA VAL A 252 0.67 7.30 18.09
C VAL A 252 0.37 7.44 16.61
N SER A 253 1.34 7.91 15.80
CA SER A 253 1.18 7.99 14.34
C SER A 253 0.85 6.64 13.71
N GLY A 254 1.47 5.57 14.16
CA GLY A 254 1.17 4.20 13.71
C GLY A 254 -0.21 3.71 14.13
N ALA A 255 -0.70 4.12 15.30
CA ALA A 255 -2.06 3.82 15.76
C ALA A 255 -3.11 4.60 14.95
N VAL A 256 -2.84 5.87 14.60
CA VAL A 256 -3.70 6.66 13.69
C VAL A 256 -3.82 5.98 12.33
N HIS A 257 -2.70 5.48 11.77
CA HIS A 257 -2.72 4.70 10.54
C HIS A 257 -3.55 3.42 10.68
N ALA A 258 -3.39 2.69 11.79
CA ALA A 258 -4.16 1.47 12.05
C ALA A 258 -5.67 1.76 12.14
N ALA A 259 -6.09 2.79 12.87
CA ALA A 259 -7.49 3.17 12.99
C ALA A 259 -8.11 3.49 11.62
N HIS A 260 -7.37 4.23 10.77
CA HIS A 260 -7.82 4.57 9.42
C HIS A 260 -8.08 3.34 8.56
N VAL A 261 -7.10 2.44 8.46
CA VAL A 261 -7.24 1.27 7.59
C VAL A 261 -8.29 0.29 8.13
N LEU A 262 -8.38 0.13 9.46
CA LEU A 262 -9.40 -0.72 10.09
C LEU A 262 -10.81 -0.22 9.84
N ALA A 263 -11.06 1.09 9.93
CA ALA A 263 -12.35 1.70 9.60
C ALA A 263 -12.74 1.44 8.14
N ARG A 264 -11.80 1.58 7.21
CA ARG A 264 -12.03 1.33 5.78
C ARG A 264 -12.30 -0.14 5.49
N MET A 265 -11.54 -1.05 6.10
CA MET A 265 -11.77 -2.49 5.99
C MET A 265 -13.14 -2.87 6.52
N ALA A 266 -13.49 -2.46 7.75
CA ALA A 266 -14.79 -2.73 8.34
C ALA A 266 -15.94 -2.20 7.46
N TYR A 267 -15.81 -0.98 6.94
CA TYR A 267 -16.83 -0.37 6.07
C TYR A 267 -16.97 -1.12 4.74
N GLY A 268 -15.87 -1.39 4.04
CA GLY A 268 -15.90 -2.10 2.76
C GLY A 268 -16.46 -3.53 2.89
N LEU A 269 -16.06 -4.25 3.93
CA LEU A 269 -16.57 -5.60 4.20
C LEU A 269 -18.07 -5.59 4.61
N THR A 270 -18.53 -4.54 5.32
CA THR A 270 -19.95 -4.35 5.62
C THR A 270 -20.74 -4.12 4.32
N ARG A 271 -20.26 -3.28 3.42
CA ARG A 271 -20.90 -3.07 2.12
C ARG A 271 -20.93 -4.34 1.28
N TRP A 272 -19.85 -5.13 1.29
CA TRP A 272 -19.83 -6.41 0.60
C TRP A 272 -20.89 -7.37 1.14
N ALA A 273 -20.91 -7.59 2.45
CA ALA A 273 -21.90 -8.46 3.08
C ALA A 273 -23.35 -8.01 2.78
N ALA A 274 -23.62 -6.71 2.79
CA ALA A 274 -24.94 -6.15 2.47
C ALA A 274 -25.33 -6.29 0.99
N ALA A 275 -24.39 -6.14 0.07
CA ALA A 275 -24.64 -6.21 -1.37
C ALA A 275 -24.79 -7.65 -1.88
N GLN A 276 -24.21 -8.63 -1.20
CA GLN A 276 -24.18 -10.03 -1.60
C GLN A 276 -24.59 -10.94 -0.42
N PRO A 277 -25.87 -11.27 -0.27
CA PRO A 277 -26.33 -12.15 0.82
C PRO A 277 -25.66 -13.54 0.87
N ALA A 278 -25.11 -13.98 -0.27
CA ALA A 278 -24.31 -15.21 -0.40
C ALA A 278 -22.79 -14.95 -0.26
N ALA A 279 -22.38 -13.79 0.29
CA ALA A 279 -20.97 -13.53 0.54
C ALA A 279 -20.35 -14.63 1.42
N PRO A 280 -19.08 -15.01 1.18
CA PRO A 280 -18.42 -16.02 1.98
C PRO A 280 -18.45 -15.65 3.48
N PRO A 281 -18.63 -16.64 4.41
CA PRO A 281 -18.59 -16.39 5.85
C PRO A 281 -17.33 -15.68 6.33
N GLU A 282 -16.23 -15.86 5.61
CA GLU A 282 -14.95 -15.17 5.84
C GLU A 282 -15.11 -13.65 5.78
N VAL A 283 -15.97 -13.08 4.92
CA VAL A 283 -16.23 -11.64 4.80
C VAL A 283 -16.75 -11.08 6.12
N THR A 284 -17.72 -11.77 6.73
CA THR A 284 -18.28 -11.37 8.02
C THR A 284 -17.25 -11.49 9.14
N ALA A 285 -16.50 -12.60 9.20
CA ALA A 285 -15.46 -12.80 10.21
C ALA A 285 -14.38 -11.72 10.14
N ARG A 286 -13.91 -11.37 8.95
CA ARG A 286 -12.92 -10.30 8.73
C ARG A 286 -13.46 -8.92 9.09
N ARG A 287 -14.74 -8.64 8.77
CA ARG A 287 -15.41 -7.40 9.17
C ARG A 287 -15.44 -7.25 10.70
N ASP A 288 -15.82 -8.31 11.40
CA ASP A 288 -15.98 -8.30 12.84
C ASP A 288 -14.62 -8.14 13.55
N ASP A 289 -13.57 -8.79 13.05
CA ASP A 289 -12.19 -8.58 13.52
C ASP A 289 -11.74 -7.13 13.29
N ALA A 290 -11.95 -6.59 12.08
CA ALA A 290 -11.58 -5.21 11.77
C ALA A 290 -12.30 -4.20 12.68
N LEU A 291 -13.60 -4.40 12.95
CA LEU A 291 -14.39 -3.53 13.83
C LEU A 291 -13.94 -3.64 15.29
N HIS A 292 -13.70 -4.87 15.78
CA HIS A 292 -13.17 -5.09 17.13
C HIS A 292 -11.82 -4.38 17.32
N ARG A 293 -10.92 -4.54 16.38
CA ARG A 293 -9.59 -3.89 16.41
C ARG A 293 -9.66 -2.37 16.26
N LEU A 294 -10.59 -1.86 15.47
CA LEU A 294 -10.84 -0.42 15.36
C LEU A 294 -11.20 0.20 16.71
N ARG A 295 -12.14 -0.42 17.44
CA ARG A 295 -12.54 0.04 18.78
C ARG A 295 -11.37 0.10 19.75
N GLY A 296 -10.62 -1.01 19.86
CA GLY A 296 -9.44 -1.03 20.73
C GLY A 296 -8.37 -0.01 20.33
N THR A 297 -8.25 0.30 19.03
CA THR A 297 -7.31 1.34 18.56
C THR A 297 -7.81 2.74 18.94
N ILE A 298 -9.10 3.02 18.79
CA ILE A 298 -9.73 4.30 19.20
C ILE A 298 -9.56 4.51 20.71
N GLU A 299 -9.88 3.49 21.53
CA GLU A 299 -9.72 3.53 22.98
C GLU A 299 -8.28 3.83 23.42
N ALA A 300 -7.29 3.31 22.68
CA ALA A 300 -5.88 3.62 22.96
C ALA A 300 -5.46 5.02 22.52
N LEU A 301 -6.03 5.55 21.43
CA LEU A 301 -5.71 6.87 20.90
C LEU A 301 -6.34 8.02 21.70
N GLU A 302 -7.57 7.84 22.16
CA GLU A 302 -8.37 8.91 22.77
C GLU A 302 -7.67 9.63 23.94
N PRO A 303 -7.06 8.92 24.93
CA PRO A 303 -6.40 9.58 26.06
C PRO A 303 -5.00 10.08 25.77
N THR A 304 -4.38 9.68 24.65
CA THR A 304 -2.92 9.85 24.48
C THR A 304 -2.56 10.73 23.28
N ALA A 305 -3.37 10.71 22.22
CA ALA A 305 -3.06 11.45 21.00
C ALA A 305 -3.29 12.96 21.18
N GLU A 306 -2.25 13.75 20.92
CA GLU A 306 -2.33 15.20 20.86
C GLU A 306 -2.69 15.63 19.44
N TRP A 307 -3.97 15.89 19.22
CA TRP A 307 -4.51 16.19 17.90
C TRP A 307 -4.26 17.64 17.50
N THR A 308 -3.83 17.84 16.23
CA THR A 308 -3.95 19.16 15.59
C THR A 308 -5.44 19.49 15.37
N GLU A 309 -5.75 20.70 14.90
CA GLU A 309 -7.14 21.06 14.56
C GLU A 309 -7.70 20.12 13.48
N GLU A 310 -6.93 19.88 12.42
CA GLU A 310 -7.26 18.94 11.35
C GLU A 310 -7.38 17.51 11.87
N GLY A 311 -6.45 17.12 12.75
CA GLY A 311 -6.46 15.79 13.37
C GLY A 311 -7.69 15.58 14.25
N ARG A 312 -8.16 16.58 14.96
CA ARG A 312 -9.38 16.50 15.78
C ARG A 312 -10.61 16.28 14.90
N ARG A 313 -10.76 17.05 13.82
CA ARG A 313 -11.86 16.87 12.85
C ARG A 313 -11.83 15.46 12.25
N TYR A 314 -10.63 14.98 11.93
CA TYR A 314 -10.43 13.63 11.43
C TYR A 314 -10.85 12.57 12.46
N PHE A 315 -10.46 12.73 13.72
CA PHE A 315 -10.80 11.79 14.79
C PHE A 315 -12.29 11.79 15.09
N ASP A 316 -12.95 12.94 15.07
CA ASP A 316 -14.41 13.05 15.23
C ASP A 316 -15.16 12.34 14.08
N ASP A 317 -14.63 12.40 12.85
CA ASP A 317 -15.16 11.67 11.70
C ASP A 317 -14.97 10.15 11.88
N LEU A 318 -13.81 9.73 12.39
CA LEU A 318 -13.51 8.32 12.68
C LEU A 318 -14.46 7.74 13.75
N LEU A 319 -14.72 8.50 14.83
CA LEU A 319 -15.68 8.12 15.86
C LEU A 319 -17.11 7.97 15.33
N ARG A 320 -17.51 8.84 14.39
CA ARG A 320 -18.81 8.72 13.73
C ARG A 320 -18.89 7.46 12.89
N TRP A 321 -17.88 7.15 12.10
CA TRP A 321 -17.81 5.93 11.31
C TRP A 321 -17.88 4.67 12.19
N GLU A 322 -17.14 4.63 13.30
CA GLU A 322 -17.20 3.50 14.24
C GLU A 322 -18.61 3.28 14.77
N LYS A 323 -19.32 4.35 15.16
CA LYS A 323 -20.71 4.26 15.66
C LYS A 323 -21.66 3.76 14.58
N GLU A 324 -21.57 4.25 13.35
CA GLU A 324 -22.40 3.83 12.23
C GLU A 324 -22.18 2.34 11.89
N LEU A 325 -20.90 1.91 11.82
CA LEU A 325 -20.53 0.52 11.58
C LEU A 325 -21.02 -0.41 12.70
N THR A 326 -20.95 0.05 13.94
CA THR A 326 -21.45 -0.70 15.10
C THR A 326 -22.96 -0.84 15.06
N ALA A 327 -23.70 0.18 14.67
CA ALA A 327 -25.16 0.12 14.52
C ALA A 327 -25.56 -0.84 13.40
N ALA A 328 -24.89 -0.78 12.25
CA ALA A 328 -25.12 -1.67 11.12
C ALA A 328 -24.78 -3.14 11.40
N HIS A 329 -23.86 -3.40 12.34
CA HIS A 329 -23.51 -4.77 12.75
C HIS A 329 -24.57 -5.43 13.63
N ARG A 330 -25.39 -4.64 14.36
CA ARG A 330 -26.43 -5.13 15.29
C ARG A 330 -27.80 -5.33 14.63
N SER A 331 -28.00 -4.78 13.44
CA SER A 331 -29.22 -4.87 12.63
C SER A 331 -29.19 -6.07 11.69
#